data_8e03978b11e49c1a18277da98e207dcf
#
_entry.id   8e03978b11e49c1a18277da98e207dcf
#
_cell.length_a   1.000
_cell.length_b   1.000
_cell.length_c   1.000
_cell.angle_alpha   90.00
_cell.angle_beta   90.00
_cell.angle_gamma   90.00
#
_symmetry.space_group_name_H-M   'P 1'
#
loop_
_entity.id
_entity.type
_entity.pdbx_description
1 polymer ?
#
loop_
_entity_poly.entity_id
_entity_poly.type
_entity_poly.pdbx_seq_one_letter_code
_entity_poly.pdbx_strand_id
1 'polypeptide(L)'
;MKKIILLILIISSFSLNANENAKEKKVAKYVMENIQKDYLNCYSFYKVAAQSFKDAKKDQSIIDSLENSADVSLKYNYDLGEIMGLNPEVMSQMTKDNVNKFVKLAKKDFSSLAKDYGMMCKNLVENPKQRTIFWEEKGNKKFK
;
A
#
# COMPACT_ATOMS: atom_id res chain seq x y z
N MET A 1 8.64 -11.93 9.36
CA MET A 1 9.21 -12.76 8.29
C MET A 1 8.24 -13.80 7.73
N LYS A 2 7.40 -14.50 8.51
CA LYS A 2 6.47 -15.54 8.00
C LYS A 2 5.32 -15.04 7.08
N LYS A 3 4.90 -13.77 7.17
CA LYS A 3 3.76 -13.25 6.38
C LYS A 3 4.11 -12.84 4.95
N ILE A 4 5.37 -12.50 4.65
CA ILE A 4 5.82 -12.15 3.28
C ILE A 4 5.90 -13.39 2.40
N ILE A 5 6.26 -14.54 2.98
CA ILE A 5 6.36 -15.83 2.25
C ILE A 5 5.01 -16.27 1.67
N LEU A 6 3.89 -15.90 2.31
CA LEU A 6 2.55 -16.27 1.83
C LEU A 6 2.15 -15.52 0.55
N LEU A 7 2.64 -14.31 0.35
CA LEU A 7 2.37 -13.54 -0.88
C LEU A 7 3.12 -14.12 -2.10
N ILE A 8 4.30 -14.69 -1.87
CA ILE A 8 5.14 -15.27 -2.92
C ILE A 8 4.66 -16.66 -3.34
N LEU A 9 4.06 -17.43 -2.42
CA LEU A 9 3.59 -18.80 -2.69
C LEU A 9 2.34 -18.89 -3.59
N ILE A 10 1.59 -17.81 -3.77
CA ILE A 10 0.44 -17.78 -4.70
C ILE A 10 0.91 -17.73 -6.16
N ILE A 11 2.16 -17.31 -6.41
CA ILE A 11 2.72 -17.18 -7.77
C ILE A 11 3.27 -18.51 -8.32
N SER A 12 3.48 -19.53 -7.48
CA SER A 12 4.24 -20.74 -7.83
C SER A 12 3.41 -21.93 -8.33
N SER A 13 2.11 -21.78 -8.62
CA SER A 13 1.24 -22.92 -8.97
C SER A 13 0.71 -22.91 -10.40
N PHE A 14 1.34 -22.21 -11.35
CA PHE A 14 0.82 -22.13 -12.72
C PHE A 14 1.79 -22.70 -13.75
N SER A 15 1.46 -23.86 -14.26
CA SER A 15 2.05 -24.47 -15.45
C SER A 15 1.06 -24.46 -16.62
N LEU A 16 1.59 -24.17 -17.83
CA LEU A 16 1.10 -24.55 -19.15
C LEU A 16 0.08 -23.65 -19.86
N ASN A 17 0.59 -22.62 -20.52
CA ASN A 17 0.32 -22.21 -21.91
C ASN A 17 0.99 -20.84 -22.15
N ALA A 18 1.78 -20.66 -23.20
CA ALA A 18 2.61 -19.45 -23.37
C ALA A 18 1.78 -18.15 -23.40
N ASN A 19 0.54 -18.20 -23.87
CA ASN A 19 -0.34 -17.04 -23.94
C ASN A 19 -1.02 -16.74 -22.59
N GLU A 20 -1.37 -17.77 -21.82
CA GLU A 20 -1.92 -17.69 -20.47
C GLU A 20 -0.86 -17.14 -19.49
N ASN A 21 0.38 -17.64 -19.61
CA ASN A 21 1.53 -17.18 -18.84
C ASN A 21 1.86 -15.67 -19.08
N ALA A 22 1.67 -15.16 -20.30
CA ALA A 22 1.87 -13.74 -20.60
C ALA A 22 0.79 -12.84 -19.95
N LYS A 23 -0.46 -13.28 -19.92
CA LYS A 23 -1.56 -12.60 -19.25
C LYS A 23 -1.35 -12.58 -17.73
N GLU A 24 -1.04 -13.73 -17.14
CA GLU A 24 -0.79 -13.86 -15.70
C GLU A 24 0.34 -12.95 -15.23
N LYS A 25 1.45 -12.87 -15.98
CA LYS A 25 2.54 -11.94 -15.69
C LYS A 25 2.10 -10.48 -15.70
N LYS A 26 1.24 -10.08 -16.65
CA LYS A 26 0.68 -8.72 -16.70
C LYS A 26 -0.22 -8.44 -15.50
N VAL A 27 -1.07 -9.40 -15.12
CA VAL A 27 -1.94 -9.29 -13.93
C VAL A 27 -1.09 -9.20 -12.68
N ALA A 28 -0.12 -10.08 -12.48
CA ALA A 28 0.77 -10.08 -11.31
C ALA A 28 1.52 -8.74 -11.17
N LYS A 29 2.10 -8.23 -12.27
CA LYS A 29 2.74 -6.92 -12.28
C LYS A 29 1.76 -5.81 -11.89
N TYR A 30 0.57 -5.79 -12.47
CA TYR A 30 -0.46 -4.82 -12.16
C TYR A 30 -0.88 -4.85 -10.67
N VAL A 31 -1.03 -6.05 -10.10
CA VAL A 31 -1.34 -6.24 -8.68
C VAL A 31 -0.21 -5.65 -7.81
N MET A 32 1.04 -6.02 -8.07
CA MET A 32 2.19 -5.51 -7.29
C MET A 32 2.30 -3.99 -7.33
N GLU A 33 2.18 -3.38 -8.50
CA GLU A 33 2.23 -1.92 -8.68
C GLU A 33 1.12 -1.20 -7.89
N ASN A 34 -0.08 -1.77 -7.88
CA ASN A 34 -1.21 -1.15 -7.18
C ASN A 34 -1.16 -1.37 -5.66
N ILE A 35 -0.74 -2.54 -5.19
CA ILE A 35 -0.53 -2.81 -3.76
C ILE A 35 0.60 -1.92 -3.22
N GLN A 36 1.71 -1.80 -3.94
CA GLN A 36 2.81 -0.91 -3.56
C GLN A 36 2.32 0.54 -3.42
N LYS A 37 1.52 1.01 -4.39
CA LYS A 37 0.91 2.35 -4.34
C LYS A 37 -0.09 2.51 -3.19
N ASP A 38 -0.85 1.48 -2.87
CA ASP A 38 -1.76 1.49 -1.72
C ASP A 38 -0.97 1.61 -0.40
N TYR A 39 0.13 0.87 -0.23
CA TYR A 39 1.00 1.02 0.94
C TYR A 39 1.64 2.40 1.03
N LEU A 40 2.08 2.98 -0.09
CA LEU A 40 2.58 4.35 -0.15
C LEU A 40 1.53 5.38 0.31
N ASN A 41 0.29 5.23 -0.15
CA ASN A 41 -0.82 6.07 0.26
C ASN A 41 -1.13 5.90 1.75
N CYS A 42 -1.12 4.66 2.25
CA CYS A 42 -1.39 4.38 3.66
C CYS A 42 -0.29 4.91 4.58
N TYR A 43 0.98 4.78 4.20
CA TYR A 43 2.07 5.45 4.90
C TYR A 43 1.81 6.95 5.03
N SER A 44 1.51 7.61 3.92
CA SER A 44 1.28 9.06 3.89
C SER A 44 0.05 9.45 4.72
N PHE A 45 -1.02 8.67 4.64
CA PHE A 45 -2.23 8.87 5.45
C PHE A 45 -1.92 8.77 6.95
N TYR A 46 -1.27 7.68 7.38
CA TYR A 46 -0.97 7.46 8.78
C TYR A 46 0.00 8.50 9.35
N LYS A 47 1.02 8.93 8.60
CA LYS A 47 1.92 10.02 9.03
C LYS A 47 1.18 11.32 9.25
N VAL A 48 0.28 11.69 8.35
CA VAL A 48 -0.52 12.92 8.46
C VAL A 48 -1.56 12.80 9.58
N ALA A 49 -2.18 11.63 9.74
CA ALA A 49 -3.12 11.39 10.83
C ALA A 49 -2.41 11.47 12.20
N ALA A 50 -1.27 10.81 12.37
CA ALA A 50 -0.50 10.87 13.60
C ALA A 50 -0.13 12.32 13.96
N GLN A 51 0.33 13.12 12.99
CA GLN A 51 0.64 14.53 13.23
C GLN A 51 -0.59 15.34 13.62
N SER A 52 -1.71 15.15 12.93
CA SER A 52 -2.98 15.84 13.25
C SER A 52 -3.49 15.51 14.66
N PHE A 53 -3.29 14.26 15.10
CA PHE A 53 -3.67 13.82 16.45
C PHE A 53 -2.71 14.38 17.52
N LYS A 54 -1.40 14.49 17.23
CA LYS A 54 -0.41 15.19 18.08
C LYS A 54 -0.79 16.64 18.28
N ASP A 55 -1.07 17.35 17.19
CA ASP A 55 -1.45 18.76 17.21
C ASP A 55 -2.74 19.00 18.01
N ALA A 56 -3.68 18.05 17.92
CA ALA A 56 -4.95 18.06 18.69
C ALA A 56 -4.82 17.49 20.11
N LYS A 57 -3.59 17.17 20.57
CA LYS A 57 -3.29 16.62 21.91
C LYS A 57 -4.17 15.40 22.26
N LYS A 58 -4.35 14.50 21.29
CA LYS A 58 -5.08 13.25 21.47
C LYS A 58 -4.24 12.23 22.24
N ASP A 59 -4.89 11.12 22.63
CA ASP A 59 -4.28 10.03 23.39
C ASP A 59 -3.01 9.49 22.68
N GLN A 60 -1.92 9.37 23.46
CA GLN A 60 -0.63 8.93 22.95
C GLN A 60 -0.70 7.51 22.39
N SER A 61 -1.51 6.63 22.94
CA SER A 61 -1.66 5.25 22.45
C SER A 61 -2.23 5.21 21.04
N ILE A 62 -3.11 6.14 20.69
CA ILE A 62 -3.66 6.26 19.33
C ILE A 62 -2.56 6.76 18.38
N ILE A 63 -1.78 7.75 18.81
CA ILE A 63 -0.67 8.29 18.03
C ILE A 63 0.35 7.20 17.73
N ASP A 64 0.76 6.44 18.75
CA ASP A 64 1.72 5.33 18.61
C ASP A 64 1.20 4.24 17.66
N SER A 65 -0.09 3.92 17.72
CA SER A 65 -0.72 2.97 16.81
C SER A 65 -0.70 3.45 15.35
N LEU A 66 -0.96 4.74 15.12
CA LEU A 66 -0.88 5.35 13.79
C LEU A 66 0.55 5.36 13.25
N GLU A 67 1.53 5.68 14.10
CA GLU A 67 2.96 5.67 13.72
C GLU A 67 3.43 4.26 13.39
N ASN A 68 3.07 3.26 14.21
CA ASN A 68 3.39 1.86 13.90
C ASN A 68 2.76 1.40 12.58
N SER A 69 1.52 1.80 12.30
CA SER A 69 0.84 1.49 11.03
C SER A 69 1.51 2.18 9.84
N ALA A 70 2.06 3.39 10.05
CA ALA A 70 2.86 4.08 9.05
C ALA A 70 4.15 3.31 8.76
N ASP A 71 4.89 2.90 9.78
CA ASP A 71 6.16 2.17 9.62
C ASP A 71 5.96 0.82 8.92
N VAL A 72 4.90 0.10 9.27
CA VAL A 72 4.51 -1.15 8.58
C VAL A 72 4.22 -0.87 7.10
N SER A 73 3.47 0.19 6.82
CA SER A 73 3.12 0.56 5.44
C SER A 73 4.34 0.97 4.62
N LEU A 74 5.26 1.74 5.23
CA LEU A 74 6.51 2.14 4.58
C LEU A 74 7.36 0.93 4.24
N LYS A 75 7.51 0.02 5.20
CA LYS A 75 8.28 -1.21 5.00
C LYS A 75 7.77 -2.00 3.80
N TYR A 76 6.46 -2.28 3.73
CA TYR A 76 5.88 -3.02 2.61
C TYR A 76 5.97 -2.26 1.28
N ASN A 77 5.83 -0.93 1.30
CA ASN A 77 6.06 -0.11 0.12
C ASN A 77 7.48 -0.30 -0.44
N TYR A 78 8.50 -0.30 0.42
CA TYR A 78 9.89 -0.50 0.01
C TYR A 78 10.18 -1.94 -0.40
N ASP A 79 9.72 -2.93 0.36
CA ASP A 79 9.90 -4.35 0.03
C ASP A 79 9.33 -4.68 -1.38
N LEU A 80 8.13 -4.18 -1.69
CA LEU A 80 7.52 -4.36 -3.00
C LEU A 80 8.24 -3.57 -4.10
N GLY A 81 8.69 -2.36 -3.80
CA GLY A 81 9.48 -1.56 -4.72
C GLY A 81 10.78 -2.25 -5.10
N GLU A 82 11.48 -2.83 -4.14
CA GLU A 82 12.70 -3.60 -4.37
C GLU A 82 12.44 -4.84 -5.25
N ILE A 83 11.37 -5.60 -4.97
CA ILE A 83 10.95 -6.75 -5.80
C ILE A 83 10.68 -6.32 -7.24
N MET A 84 10.12 -5.13 -7.45
CA MET A 84 9.86 -4.57 -8.79
C MET A 84 11.08 -3.91 -9.43
N GLY A 85 12.23 -3.89 -8.76
CA GLY A 85 13.47 -3.28 -9.25
C GLY A 85 13.46 -1.75 -9.26
N LEU A 86 12.65 -1.12 -8.39
CA LEU A 86 12.63 0.34 -8.26
C LEU A 86 13.89 0.82 -7.53
N ASN A 87 14.45 1.92 -8.01
CA ASN A 87 15.60 2.55 -7.40
C ASN A 87 15.23 3.20 -6.05
N PRO A 88 16.05 3.01 -4.98
CA PRO A 88 15.76 3.56 -3.64
C PRO A 88 15.60 5.09 -3.61
N GLU A 89 16.38 5.84 -4.40
CA GLU A 89 16.26 7.30 -4.50
C GLU A 89 14.91 7.70 -5.10
N VAL A 90 14.48 7.02 -6.15
CA VAL A 90 13.16 7.22 -6.77
C VAL A 90 12.07 6.94 -5.77
N MET A 91 12.16 5.84 -5.01
CA MET A 91 11.18 5.49 -3.97
C MET A 91 11.14 6.52 -2.85
N SER A 92 12.30 7.02 -2.42
CA SER A 92 12.39 8.09 -1.43
C SER A 92 11.71 9.37 -1.93
N GLN A 93 11.94 9.75 -3.18
CA GLN A 93 11.29 10.92 -3.78
C GLN A 93 9.77 10.73 -3.88
N MET A 94 9.31 9.58 -4.39
CA MET A 94 7.89 9.24 -4.43
C MET A 94 7.23 9.32 -3.05
N THR A 95 7.92 8.86 -2.01
CA THR A 95 7.43 8.90 -0.63
C THR A 95 7.27 10.33 -0.14
N LYS A 96 8.28 11.20 -0.35
CA LYS A 96 8.22 12.62 0.01
C LYS A 96 7.07 13.34 -0.71
N ASP A 97 6.96 13.13 -2.01
CA ASP A 97 5.93 13.78 -2.83
C ASP A 97 4.53 13.35 -2.41
N ASN A 98 4.34 12.06 -2.11
CA ASN A 98 3.06 11.55 -1.67
C ASN A 98 2.68 12.07 -0.28
N VAL A 99 3.61 12.13 0.68
CA VAL A 99 3.36 12.75 2.00
C VAL A 99 2.97 14.21 1.83
N ASN A 100 3.70 14.98 1.01
CA ASN A 100 3.38 16.39 0.74
C ASN A 100 1.99 16.56 0.13
N LYS A 101 1.59 15.67 -0.77
CA LYS A 101 0.22 15.62 -1.33
C LYS A 101 -0.82 15.40 -0.22
N PHE A 102 -0.61 14.44 0.66
CA PHE A 102 -1.53 14.12 1.75
C PHE A 102 -1.61 15.24 2.79
N VAL A 103 -0.50 15.92 3.10
CA VAL A 103 -0.50 17.13 3.92
C VAL A 103 -1.40 18.21 3.33
N LYS A 104 -1.32 18.45 2.01
CA LYS A 104 -2.19 19.43 1.33
C LYS A 104 -3.66 19.02 1.38
N LEU A 105 -3.97 17.74 1.19
CA LEU A 105 -5.32 17.22 1.28
C LEU A 105 -5.87 17.36 2.71
N ALA A 106 -5.11 17.00 3.72
CA ALA A 106 -5.50 17.11 5.12
C ALA A 106 -5.76 18.55 5.56
N LYS A 107 -4.92 19.49 5.12
CA LYS A 107 -5.14 20.93 5.38
C LYS A 107 -6.43 21.45 4.76
N LYS A 108 -6.87 20.85 3.66
CA LYS A 108 -8.12 21.21 3.00
C LYS A 108 -9.33 20.60 3.71
N ASP A 109 -9.29 19.29 3.97
CA ASP A 109 -10.36 18.54 4.63
C ASP A 109 -9.83 17.19 5.13
N PHE A 110 -9.42 17.15 6.42
CA PHE A 110 -8.95 15.92 7.05
C PHE A 110 -10.06 14.87 7.18
N SER A 111 -11.32 15.28 7.39
CA SER A 111 -12.44 14.35 7.53
C SER A 111 -12.67 13.55 6.25
N SER A 112 -12.63 14.23 5.10
CA SER A 112 -12.72 13.60 3.80
C SER A 112 -11.55 12.63 3.55
N LEU A 113 -10.32 13.05 3.88
CA LEU A 113 -9.14 12.21 3.77
C LEU A 113 -9.27 10.94 4.63
N ALA A 114 -9.75 11.08 5.88
CA ALA A 114 -9.96 9.95 6.79
C ALA A 114 -11.05 8.99 6.28
N LYS A 115 -12.11 9.51 5.68
CA LYS A 115 -13.17 8.71 5.06
C LYS A 115 -12.64 7.90 3.87
N ASP A 116 -11.82 8.52 3.03
CA ASP A 116 -11.32 7.90 1.79
C ASP A 116 -10.26 6.83 2.07
N TYR A 117 -9.40 7.06 3.06
CA TYR A 117 -8.23 6.20 3.29
C TYR A 117 -8.28 5.39 4.59
N GLY A 118 -8.98 5.85 5.62
CA GLY A 118 -8.90 5.25 6.96
C GLY A 118 -9.23 3.77 6.98
N MET A 119 -10.41 3.39 6.48
CA MET A 119 -10.84 1.99 6.47
C MET A 119 -10.00 1.14 5.51
N MET A 120 -9.67 1.66 4.33
CA MET A 120 -8.87 0.96 3.33
C MET A 120 -7.49 0.66 3.89
N CYS A 121 -6.83 1.62 4.52
CA CYS A 121 -5.51 1.46 5.10
C CYS A 121 -5.50 0.52 6.31
N LYS A 122 -6.52 0.62 7.19
CA LYS A 122 -6.70 -0.32 8.28
C LYS A 122 -6.77 -1.76 7.75
N ASN A 123 -7.64 -2.00 6.78
CA ASN A 123 -7.81 -3.33 6.20
C ASN A 123 -6.53 -3.82 5.48
N LEU A 124 -5.80 -2.94 4.82
CA LEU A 124 -4.55 -3.31 4.15
C LEU A 124 -3.47 -3.77 5.14
N VAL A 125 -3.35 -3.11 6.29
CA VAL A 125 -2.37 -3.48 7.34
C VAL A 125 -2.80 -4.75 8.07
N GLU A 126 -4.10 -4.88 8.41
CA GLU A 126 -4.62 -6.02 9.18
C GLU A 126 -4.85 -7.27 8.32
N ASN A 127 -5.31 -7.11 7.08
CA ASN A 127 -5.65 -8.21 6.16
C ASN A 127 -5.31 -7.89 4.71
N PRO A 128 -4.02 -7.90 4.34
CA PRO A 128 -3.56 -7.52 3.00
C PRO A 128 -4.11 -8.43 1.90
N LYS A 129 -4.51 -9.67 2.22
CA LYS A 129 -5.03 -10.63 1.25
C LYS A 129 -6.28 -10.12 0.53
N GLN A 130 -7.21 -9.47 1.24
CA GLN A 130 -8.42 -8.92 0.61
C GLN A 130 -8.09 -7.87 -0.44
N ARG A 131 -7.09 -7.03 -0.18
CA ARG A 131 -6.68 -5.99 -1.12
C ARG A 131 -5.97 -6.58 -2.34
N THR A 132 -5.21 -7.65 -2.15
CA THR A 132 -4.59 -8.41 -3.25
C THR A 132 -5.67 -8.99 -4.17
N ILE A 133 -6.67 -9.69 -3.63
CA ILE A 133 -7.80 -10.23 -4.39
C ILE A 133 -8.53 -9.14 -5.18
N PHE A 134 -8.80 -7.98 -4.55
CA PHE A 134 -9.41 -6.85 -5.24
C PHE A 134 -8.62 -6.41 -6.49
N TRP A 135 -7.28 -6.32 -6.38
CA TRP A 135 -6.45 -5.92 -7.51
C TRP A 135 -6.28 -7.04 -8.55
N GLU A 136 -6.31 -8.32 -8.14
CA GLU A 136 -6.34 -9.48 -9.06
C GLU A 136 -7.60 -9.46 -9.92
N GLU A 137 -8.76 -9.24 -9.31
CA GLU A 137 -10.04 -9.12 -10.05
C GLU A 137 -10.02 -7.95 -11.05
N LYS A 138 -9.46 -6.80 -10.65
CA LYS A 138 -9.29 -5.64 -11.53
C LYS A 138 -8.31 -5.94 -12.67
N GLY A 139 -7.18 -6.58 -12.37
CA GLY A 139 -6.20 -7.00 -13.36
C GLY A 139 -6.77 -7.98 -14.38
N ASN A 140 -7.50 -9.00 -13.90
CA ASN A 140 -8.14 -9.97 -14.76
C ASN A 140 -9.20 -9.36 -15.69
N LYS A 141 -9.90 -8.32 -15.25
CA LYS A 141 -10.83 -7.57 -16.11
C LYS A 141 -10.11 -6.69 -17.13
N LYS A 142 -8.97 -6.11 -16.75
CA LYS A 142 -8.19 -5.20 -17.59
C LYS A 142 -7.45 -5.91 -18.72
N PHE A 143 -6.99 -7.13 -18.48
CA PHE A 143 -6.17 -7.90 -19.41
C PHE A 143 -6.93 -9.10 -20.03
N LYS A 144 -8.25 -8.94 -20.19
CA LYS A 144 -9.10 -9.90 -20.91
C LYS A 144 -8.68 -10.06 -22.37
#